data_e987bad94777baa545fb2e232d83f192
#
_entry.id   e987bad94777baa545fb2e232d83f192
#
_cell.length_a   1.000
_cell.length_b   1.000
_cell.length_c   1.000
_cell.angle_alpha   90.00
_cell.angle_beta   90.00
_cell.angle_gamma   90.00
#
_symmetry.space_group_name_H-M   'P 1'
#
loop_
_entity.id
_entity.type
_entity.pdbx_description
1 polymer ?
#
loop_
_entity_poly.entity_id
_entity_poly.type
_entity_poly.pdbx_seq_one_letter_code
_entity_poly.pdbx_strand_id
1 'polypeptide(L)'
;MDARISNYVGRVGERGVRVDRHTPWGNPFIVGRDGSRSEVIRTYVRYLASNEDLINRIEELRGERLLCHCRPQRCHAEVLALVANGYRTIEELVELVTQ
;
A
#
# COMPACT_ATOMS: atom_id res chain seq x y z
N MET A 1 -3.89 -3.31 11.64
CA MET A 1 -4.32 -2.35 10.59
C MET A 1 -4.94 -1.12 11.23
N ASP A 2 -4.70 0.05 10.68
CA ASP A 2 -5.34 1.29 11.14
C ASP A 2 -6.85 1.18 10.90
N ALA A 3 -7.64 1.41 11.95
CA ALA A 3 -9.09 1.27 11.88
C ALA A 3 -9.74 2.22 10.85
N ARG A 4 -9.09 3.36 10.59
CA ARG A 4 -9.63 4.35 9.65
C ARG A 4 -9.64 3.86 8.20
N ILE A 5 -8.80 2.87 7.88
CA ILE A 5 -8.67 2.36 6.50
C ILE A 5 -9.19 0.94 6.33
N SER A 6 -9.75 0.34 7.38
CA SER A 6 -10.19 -1.06 7.30
C SER A 6 -11.21 -1.31 6.20
N ASN A 7 -12.05 -0.32 5.88
CA ASN A 7 -13.04 -0.41 4.81
C ASN A 7 -12.45 -0.21 3.41
N TYR A 8 -11.19 0.23 3.32
CA TYR A 8 -10.53 0.54 2.04
C TYR A 8 -9.53 -0.54 1.63
N VAL A 9 -9.47 -1.65 2.35
CA VAL A 9 -8.57 -2.76 2.01
C VAL A 9 -9.36 -4.06 2.00
N GLY A 10 -9.24 -4.82 0.92
CA GLY A 10 -9.96 -6.07 0.75
C GLY A 10 -9.15 -7.11 0.02
N ARG A 11 -9.82 -8.20 -0.39
CA ARG A 11 -9.20 -9.33 -1.09
C ARG A 11 -9.54 -9.28 -2.57
N VAL A 12 -8.61 -9.73 -3.40
CA VAL A 12 -8.88 -9.97 -4.82
C VAL A 12 -10.08 -10.92 -4.92
N GLY A 13 -11.02 -10.56 -5.79
CA GLY A 13 -12.31 -11.24 -5.92
C GLY A 13 -13.47 -10.43 -5.39
N GLU A 14 -13.21 -9.47 -4.49
CA GLU A 14 -14.23 -8.51 -4.04
C GLU A 14 -14.33 -7.37 -5.07
N ARG A 15 -15.32 -6.51 -4.89
CA ARG A 15 -15.47 -5.32 -5.72
C ARG A 15 -14.47 -4.25 -5.25
N GLY A 16 -13.70 -3.69 -6.19
CA GLY A 16 -12.73 -2.67 -5.88
C GLY A 16 -11.63 -2.59 -6.93
N VAL A 17 -10.53 -1.94 -6.58
CA VAL A 17 -9.38 -1.75 -7.47
C VAL A 17 -8.25 -2.69 -7.03
N ARG A 18 -7.78 -3.53 -7.94
CA ARG A 18 -6.65 -4.41 -7.65
C ARG A 18 -5.37 -3.60 -7.51
N VAL A 19 -4.61 -3.90 -6.46
CA VAL A 19 -3.29 -3.30 -6.21
C VAL A 19 -2.22 -4.37 -6.00
N ASP A 20 -2.50 -5.59 -6.47
CA ASP A 20 -1.55 -6.71 -6.38
C ASP A 20 -0.45 -6.59 -7.45
N ARG A 21 0.44 -7.59 -7.50
CA ARG A 21 1.62 -7.60 -8.39
C ARG A 21 1.31 -7.47 -9.87
N HIS A 22 0.10 -7.78 -10.27
CA HIS A 22 -0.31 -7.68 -11.67
C HIS A 22 -0.71 -6.26 -12.07
N THR A 23 -0.53 -5.30 -11.18
CA THR A 23 -0.86 -3.89 -11.40
C THR A 23 0.35 -3.01 -11.10
N PRO A 24 0.37 -1.75 -11.59
CA PRO A 24 1.46 -0.82 -11.26
C PRO A 24 1.61 -0.55 -9.76
N TRP A 25 0.56 -0.81 -8.98
CA TRP A 25 0.54 -0.59 -7.53
C TRP A 25 1.16 -1.73 -6.72
N GLY A 26 1.49 -2.85 -7.38
CA GLY A 26 1.99 -4.02 -6.69
C GLY A 26 3.32 -3.79 -5.98
N ASN A 27 3.52 -4.51 -4.87
CA ASN A 27 4.78 -4.47 -4.14
C ASN A 27 5.79 -5.38 -4.84
N PRO A 28 6.89 -4.85 -5.40
CA PRO A 28 7.89 -5.69 -6.07
C PRO A 28 8.73 -6.51 -5.10
N PHE A 29 8.66 -6.21 -3.79
CA PHE A 29 9.44 -6.91 -2.78
C PHE A 29 8.63 -8.09 -2.24
N ILE A 30 9.31 -9.21 -1.97
CA ILE A 30 8.68 -10.47 -1.62
C ILE A 30 9.06 -10.88 -0.21
N VAL A 31 8.07 -11.18 0.63
CA VAL A 31 8.30 -11.70 1.98
C VAL A 31 9.12 -12.99 1.89
N GLY A 32 10.17 -13.07 2.67
CA GLY A 32 11.09 -14.22 2.70
C GLY A 32 12.30 -14.05 1.79
N ARG A 33 12.11 -13.45 0.61
CA ARG A 33 13.22 -13.16 -0.30
C ARG A 33 13.87 -11.82 0.04
N ASP A 34 13.05 -10.79 0.26
CA ASP A 34 13.52 -9.40 0.42
C ASP A 34 13.36 -8.89 1.85
N GLY A 35 13.00 -9.77 2.77
CA GLY A 35 12.85 -9.46 4.18
C GLY A 35 11.57 -10.00 4.77
N SER A 36 11.31 -9.67 6.02
CA SER A 36 10.08 -10.00 6.71
C SER A 36 8.92 -9.21 6.10
N ARG A 37 7.68 -9.56 6.47
CA ARG A 37 6.50 -8.82 6.03
C ARG A 37 6.60 -7.34 6.40
N SER A 38 7.00 -7.03 7.62
CA SER A 38 7.21 -5.66 8.07
C SER A 38 8.24 -4.93 7.23
N GLU A 39 9.35 -5.59 6.94
CA GLU A 39 10.44 -5.02 6.17
C GLU A 39 10.04 -4.72 4.73
N VAL A 40 9.31 -5.64 4.08
CA VAL A 40 8.89 -5.40 2.69
C VAL A 40 7.83 -4.30 2.59
N ILE A 41 7.00 -4.13 3.63
CA ILE A 41 6.05 -3.01 3.67
C ILE A 41 6.81 -1.68 3.82
N ARG A 42 7.81 -1.62 4.68
CA ARG A 42 8.64 -0.42 4.87
C ARG A 42 9.41 -0.08 3.60
N THR A 43 9.95 -1.10 2.93
CA THR A 43 10.65 -0.90 1.66
C THR A 43 9.69 -0.40 0.58
N TYR A 44 8.45 -0.87 0.59
CA TYR A 44 7.43 -0.39 -0.33
C TYR A 44 7.16 1.11 -0.14
N VAL A 45 7.15 1.60 1.09
CA VAL A 45 6.96 3.03 1.36
C VAL A 45 8.02 3.85 0.61
N ARG A 46 9.28 3.43 0.70
CA ARG A 46 10.38 4.12 0.02
C ARG A 46 10.26 4.01 -1.50
N TYR A 47 9.89 2.83 -1.98
CA TYR A 47 9.67 2.59 -3.40
C TYR A 47 8.56 3.52 -3.95
N LEU A 48 7.44 3.59 -3.24
CA LEU A 48 6.31 4.45 -3.63
C LEU A 48 6.74 5.92 -3.63
N ALA A 49 7.44 6.36 -2.59
CA ALA A 49 7.88 7.74 -2.44
C ALA A 49 8.81 8.18 -3.57
N SER A 50 9.61 7.27 -4.13
CA SER A 50 10.52 7.58 -5.22
C SER A 50 9.91 7.38 -6.61
N ASN A 51 8.65 6.94 -6.68
CA ASN A 51 7.97 6.68 -7.94
C ASN A 51 6.98 7.80 -8.24
N GLU A 52 7.43 8.82 -8.98
CA GLU A 52 6.62 9.99 -9.28
C GLU A 52 5.32 9.67 -10.01
N ASP A 53 5.36 8.71 -10.94
CA ASP A 53 4.16 8.32 -11.68
C ASP A 53 3.07 7.82 -10.75
N LEU A 54 3.43 6.96 -9.79
CA LEU A 54 2.46 6.43 -8.83
C LEU A 54 1.96 7.52 -7.88
N ILE A 55 2.86 8.37 -7.39
CA ILE A 55 2.49 9.47 -6.49
C ILE A 55 1.51 10.41 -7.20
N ASN A 56 1.74 10.73 -8.46
CA ASN A 56 0.86 11.61 -9.22
C ASN A 56 -0.52 10.99 -9.48
N ARG A 57 -0.62 9.66 -9.43
CA ARG A 57 -1.86 8.93 -9.70
C ARG A 57 -2.56 8.42 -8.45
N ILE A 58 -1.97 8.63 -7.27
CA ILE A 58 -2.49 7.98 -6.06
C ILE A 58 -3.91 8.42 -5.70
N GLU A 59 -4.31 9.61 -6.10
CA GLU A 59 -5.67 10.08 -5.88
C GLU A 59 -6.73 9.24 -6.60
N GLU A 60 -6.35 8.52 -7.65
CA GLU A 60 -7.25 7.58 -8.34
C GLU A 60 -7.77 6.50 -7.39
N LEU A 61 -7.04 6.24 -6.32
CA LEU A 61 -7.39 5.20 -5.34
C LEU A 61 -8.25 5.72 -4.19
N ARG A 62 -8.48 7.03 -4.13
CA ARG A 62 -9.22 7.63 -3.03
C ARG A 62 -10.66 7.13 -3.01
N GLY A 63 -11.10 6.67 -1.84
CA GLY A 63 -12.45 6.15 -1.68
C GLY A 63 -12.65 4.73 -2.20
N GLU A 64 -11.66 4.17 -2.90
CA GLU A 64 -11.75 2.84 -3.48
C GLU A 64 -11.33 1.77 -2.49
N ARG A 65 -11.94 0.59 -2.59
CA ARG A 65 -11.50 -0.58 -1.84
C ARG A 65 -10.35 -1.22 -2.60
N LEU A 66 -9.18 -1.29 -1.97
CA LEU A 66 -7.95 -1.75 -2.59
C LEU A 66 -7.76 -3.23 -2.32
N LEU A 67 -7.60 -4.02 -3.38
CA LEU A 67 -7.66 -5.48 -3.31
C LEU A 67 -6.27 -6.09 -3.47
N CYS A 68 -5.89 -6.96 -2.52
CA CYS A 68 -4.63 -7.68 -2.59
C CYS A 68 -4.83 -9.12 -2.14
N HIS A 69 -3.77 -9.93 -2.24
CA HIS A 69 -3.81 -11.34 -1.83
C HIS A 69 -3.36 -11.56 -0.38
N CYS A 70 -2.87 -10.54 0.30
CA CYS A 70 -2.25 -10.68 1.63
C CYS A 70 -3.25 -10.79 2.78
N ARG A 71 -4.50 -10.36 2.56
CA ARG A 71 -5.49 -10.36 3.64
C ARG A 71 -5.71 -11.75 4.22
N PRO A 72 -5.87 -11.89 5.53
CA PRO A 72 -6.03 -10.85 6.55
C PRO A 72 -4.71 -10.23 7.04
N GLN A 73 -3.58 -10.60 6.47
CA GLN A 73 -2.28 -10.10 6.91
C GLN A 73 -2.04 -8.69 6.35
N ARG A 74 -1.16 -7.95 7.02
CA ARG A 74 -0.79 -6.59 6.60
C ARG A 74 -0.11 -6.62 5.24
N CYS A 75 -0.33 -5.59 4.44
CA CYS A 75 0.29 -5.48 3.13
C CYS A 75 0.39 -4.02 2.68
N HIS A 76 1.03 -3.83 1.51
CA HIS A 76 1.23 -2.51 0.91
C HIS A 76 -0.09 -1.77 0.61
N ALA A 77 -1.21 -2.47 0.50
CA ALA A 77 -2.50 -1.83 0.28
C ALA A 77 -2.87 -0.87 1.41
N GLU A 78 -2.42 -1.15 2.64
CA GLU A 78 -2.62 -0.25 3.77
C GLU A 78 -1.88 1.07 3.55
N VAL A 79 -0.67 1.01 3.02
CA VAL A 79 0.12 2.20 2.70
C VAL A 79 -0.63 3.05 1.68
N LEU A 80 -1.08 2.42 0.61
CA LEU A 80 -1.83 3.12 -0.45
C LEU A 80 -3.11 3.73 0.09
N ALA A 81 -3.86 2.99 0.92
CA ALA A 81 -5.11 3.47 1.49
C ALA A 81 -4.90 4.69 2.40
N LEU A 82 -3.86 4.67 3.21
CA LEU A 82 -3.53 5.80 4.11
C LEU A 82 -3.23 7.07 3.31
N VAL A 83 -2.42 6.95 2.28
CA VAL A 83 -1.99 8.11 1.49
C VAL A 83 -3.13 8.60 0.59
N ALA A 84 -3.81 7.69 -0.11
CA ALA A 84 -4.88 8.06 -1.04
C ALA A 84 -6.04 8.77 -0.34
N ASN A 85 -6.36 8.36 0.89
CA ASN A 85 -7.48 8.92 1.63
C ASN A 85 -7.08 10.07 2.56
N GLY A 86 -5.83 10.50 2.53
CA GLY A 86 -5.38 11.69 3.25
C GLY A 86 -5.16 11.51 4.74
N TYR A 87 -5.05 10.27 5.24
CA TYR A 87 -4.79 10.02 6.66
C TYR A 87 -3.31 10.17 7.01
N ARG A 88 -2.43 9.96 6.03
CA ARG A 88 -0.98 10.17 6.16
C ARG A 88 -0.46 10.69 4.84
N THR A 89 0.56 11.54 4.87
CA THR A 89 1.29 11.90 3.66
C THR A 89 2.38 10.85 3.43
N ILE A 90 2.84 10.75 2.19
CA ILE A 90 3.95 9.84 1.89
C ILE A 90 5.22 10.26 2.63
N GLU A 91 5.43 11.55 2.82
CA GLU A 91 6.57 12.09 3.57
C GLU A 91 6.54 11.63 5.03
N GLU A 92 5.36 11.65 5.66
CA GLU A 92 5.19 11.16 7.03
C GLU A 92 5.53 9.67 7.13
N LEU A 93 5.09 8.87 6.15
CA LEU A 93 5.37 7.43 6.15
C LEU A 93 6.87 7.16 5.94
N VAL A 94 7.52 7.90 5.05
CA VAL A 94 8.97 7.77 4.84
C VAL A 94 9.71 8.06 6.14
N GLU A 95 9.31 9.09 6.87
CA GLU A 95 9.92 9.43 8.15
C GLU A 95 9.74 8.31 9.16
N LEU A 96 8.54 7.73 9.23
CA LEU A 96 8.24 6.63 10.16
C LEU A 96 9.08 5.38 9.86
N VAL A 97 9.32 5.06 8.60
CA VAL A 97 10.08 3.86 8.23
C VAL A 97 11.59 4.05 8.25
N THR A 98 12.08 5.28 8.39
CA THR A 98 13.51 5.58 8.51
C THR A 98 13.99 5.64 9.95
N GLN A 99 13.10 5.60 10.91
CA GLN A 99 13.46 5.61 12.33
C GLN A 99 13.93 4.26 12.82
#